data_9126f50335ade19249e79b44f1b3cb88
#
_entry.id   9126f50335ade19249e79b44f1b3cb88
#
_cell.length_a   1.000
_cell.length_b   1.000
_cell.length_c   1.000
_cell.angle_alpha   90.00
_cell.angle_beta   90.00
_cell.angle_gamma   90.00
#
_symmetry.space_group_name_H-M   'P 1'
#
loop_
_entity.id
_entity.type
_entity.pdbx_description
1 polymer ?
#
loop_
_entity_poly.entity_id
_entity_poly.type
_entity_poly.pdbx_seq_one_letter_code
_entity_poly.pdbx_strand_id
1 'polypeptide(L)'
;MSRPHGIPLPSAHRSSDDSTESMSACDDDEQGQPRPREGARQPTEAERVRTLVENNASVSLTLPGARDHGPGYWEPAARTVTPEGDVVLLVPWDSPTARAAACAQDDGPSCVMEITDVAPVAVRQRIRGRARLAGRLTAVRDDERARYERLLAERHPGHSPAYAEADRPAWMLVRLETDEVSVDDLWGAGRAAPAAVGAAEPDPVARHEAELLQHLHTAHGDQVRGLADLLGERGAAAGPAVREVVREVVREVVPLALDRFGLRLRCTAEGGRTFDVRFDFPEPVNGTGELRYAMHTLFAAAAG
;
A
#
# COMPACT_ATOMS: atom_id res chain seq x y z
N MET A 1 -34.65 15.80 58.76
CA MET A 1 -33.32 16.23 59.18
C MET A 1 -32.53 16.53 57.95
N SER A 2 -32.18 17.75 57.77
CA SER A 2 -31.26 18.52 56.93
C SER A 2 -30.76 17.95 55.58
N ARG A 3 -31.20 18.56 54.49
CA ARG A 3 -30.57 18.65 53.24
C ARG A 3 -29.45 19.72 53.29
N PRO A 4 -28.31 19.57 52.62
CA PRO A 4 -27.45 20.69 52.28
C PRO A 4 -27.66 21.17 50.86
N HIS A 5 -27.51 22.46 50.75
CA HIS A 5 -27.76 23.43 49.71
C HIS A 5 -27.02 23.21 48.39
N GLY A 6 -27.72 23.62 47.33
CA GLY A 6 -27.17 23.75 45.97
C GLY A 6 -26.21 24.94 45.81
N ILE A 7 -25.24 24.76 44.92
CA ILE A 7 -24.32 25.80 44.44
C ILE A 7 -24.92 26.38 43.17
N PRO A 8 -25.03 27.72 43.02
CA PRO A 8 -25.59 28.34 41.83
C PRO A 8 -24.55 28.42 40.68
N LEU A 9 -25.02 28.17 39.47
CA LEU A 9 -24.28 28.38 38.21
C LEU A 9 -24.20 29.89 37.89
N PRO A 10 -23.08 30.42 37.37
CA PRO A 10 -22.99 31.79 36.90
C PRO A 10 -23.60 31.94 35.51
N SER A 11 -24.37 33.01 35.35
CA SER A 11 -25.06 33.45 34.16
C SER A 11 -24.13 33.88 33.05
N ALA A 12 -24.49 33.56 31.82
CA ALA A 12 -23.87 34.03 30.60
C ALA A 12 -23.98 35.55 30.42
N HIS A 13 -22.86 36.23 30.32
CA HIS A 13 -22.77 37.55 29.74
C HIS A 13 -22.32 37.44 28.31
N ARG A 14 -23.17 37.88 27.36
CA ARG A 14 -22.80 38.21 26.01
C ARG A 14 -21.99 39.50 26.03
N SER A 15 -20.83 39.48 25.48
CA SER A 15 -20.16 40.66 24.96
C SER A 15 -19.64 40.34 23.57
N SER A 16 -20.21 41.05 22.61
CA SER A 16 -19.73 41.16 21.24
C SER A 16 -18.40 41.92 21.29
N ASP A 17 -17.33 41.30 20.81
CA ASP A 17 -16.21 42.07 20.27
C ASP A 17 -15.62 41.29 19.09
N ASP A 18 -15.74 41.98 17.98
CA ASP A 18 -15.25 41.67 16.69
C ASP A 18 -13.73 41.87 16.71
N SER A 19 -12.99 40.79 16.82
CA SER A 19 -11.54 40.79 16.60
C SER A 19 -11.22 39.59 15.74
N THR A 20 -11.04 39.89 14.47
CA THR A 20 -10.46 39.03 13.44
C THR A 20 -9.03 38.68 13.85
N GLU A 21 -8.84 37.76 14.77
CA GLU A 21 -7.56 37.10 14.97
C GLU A 21 -7.45 35.96 13.97
N SER A 22 -6.63 36.23 12.98
CA SER A 22 -6.03 35.25 12.09
C SER A 22 -5.49 34.11 12.95
N MET A 23 -6.26 33.01 13.04
CA MET A 23 -5.72 31.76 13.52
C MET A 23 -4.68 31.29 12.49
N SER A 24 -3.42 31.59 12.83
CA SER A 24 -2.27 30.93 12.24
C SER A 24 -2.56 29.42 12.33
N ALA A 25 -2.87 28.83 11.18
CA ALA A 25 -2.85 27.40 11.04
C ALA A 25 -1.44 26.96 11.48
N CYS A 26 -1.38 26.19 12.55
CA CYS A 26 -0.22 25.37 12.82
C CYS A 26 -0.09 24.47 11.58
N ASP A 27 0.87 24.80 10.74
CA ASP A 27 1.44 23.86 9.80
C ASP A 27 2.01 22.72 10.66
N ASP A 28 1.18 21.73 10.99
CA ASP A 28 1.66 20.42 11.26
C ASP A 28 2.41 20.02 9.99
N ASP A 29 3.72 20.07 10.08
CA ASP A 29 4.64 19.43 9.14
C ASP A 29 4.23 17.95 9.05
N GLU A 30 3.15 17.65 8.33
CA GLU A 30 2.95 16.38 7.72
C GLU A 30 4.15 16.18 6.78
N GLN A 31 5.18 15.54 7.31
CA GLN A 31 6.28 14.99 6.52
C GLN A 31 5.72 13.84 5.65
N GLY A 32 4.65 14.15 4.95
CA GLY A 32 4.06 13.33 3.91
C GLY A 32 5.03 13.25 2.76
N GLN A 33 5.17 12.06 2.21
CA GLN A 33 5.98 11.84 1.02
C GLN A 33 5.52 12.79 -0.09
N PRO A 34 6.44 13.38 -0.87
CA PRO A 34 6.07 14.30 -1.92
C PRO A 34 5.14 13.59 -2.91
N ARG A 35 3.96 14.17 -3.10
CA ARG A 35 2.97 13.65 -4.05
C ARG A 35 3.51 13.75 -5.47
N PRO A 36 3.11 12.85 -6.38
CA PRO A 36 3.44 12.95 -7.79
C PRO A 36 2.98 14.30 -8.35
N ARG A 37 3.73 14.83 -9.32
CA ARG A 37 3.36 16.07 -9.99
C ARG A 37 2.07 15.87 -10.78
N GLU A 38 1.22 16.91 -10.85
CA GLU A 38 0.09 16.94 -11.79
C GLU A 38 0.57 16.64 -13.22
N GLY A 39 -0.12 15.70 -13.88
CA GLY A 39 0.21 15.27 -15.24
C GLY A 39 1.28 14.16 -15.34
N ALA A 40 1.88 13.69 -14.25
CA ALA A 40 2.70 12.49 -14.27
C ALA A 40 1.82 11.25 -14.52
N ARG A 41 2.32 10.30 -15.31
CA ARG A 41 1.67 8.99 -15.47
C ARG A 41 1.66 8.29 -14.13
N GLN A 42 0.49 7.87 -13.69
CA GLN A 42 0.33 7.18 -12.41
C GLN A 42 -0.70 6.07 -12.51
N PRO A 43 -0.56 5.00 -11.73
CA PRO A 43 -1.57 3.96 -11.65
C PRO A 43 -2.85 4.54 -11.02
N THR A 44 -4.00 4.04 -11.45
CA THR A 44 -5.29 4.33 -10.81
C THR A 44 -5.35 3.75 -9.40
N GLU A 45 -6.24 4.24 -8.56
CA GLU A 45 -6.48 3.68 -7.22
C GLU A 45 -6.80 2.19 -7.28
N ALA A 46 -7.57 1.78 -8.27
CA ALA A 46 -7.95 0.39 -8.49
C ALA A 46 -6.74 -0.51 -8.83
N GLU A 47 -5.85 -0.05 -9.72
CA GLU A 47 -4.61 -0.77 -10.06
C GLU A 47 -3.66 -0.85 -8.87
N ARG A 48 -3.56 0.22 -8.07
CA ARG A 48 -2.73 0.24 -6.85
C ARG A 48 -3.22 -0.77 -5.81
N VAL A 49 -4.52 -0.78 -5.54
CA VAL A 49 -5.13 -1.76 -4.63
C VAL A 49 -4.95 -3.18 -5.16
N ARG A 50 -5.24 -3.40 -6.46
CA ARG A 50 -5.06 -4.71 -7.09
C ARG A 50 -3.62 -5.21 -6.94
N THR A 51 -2.65 -4.35 -7.18
CA THR A 51 -1.22 -4.64 -7.01
C THR A 51 -0.90 -5.03 -5.57
N LEU A 52 -1.37 -4.26 -4.58
CA LEU A 52 -1.13 -4.53 -3.16
C LEU A 52 -1.79 -5.84 -2.70
N VAL A 53 -3.00 -6.15 -3.18
CA VAL A 53 -3.67 -7.41 -2.84
C VAL A 53 -2.90 -8.61 -3.39
N GLU A 54 -2.34 -8.53 -4.59
CA GLU A 54 -1.69 -9.65 -5.27
C GLU A 54 -0.17 -9.72 -5.09
N ASN A 55 0.42 -8.75 -4.38
CA ASN A 55 1.83 -8.72 -4.04
C ASN A 55 2.11 -9.42 -2.68
N ASN A 56 3.40 -9.55 -2.33
CA ASN A 56 3.87 -10.15 -1.07
C ASN A 56 3.79 -9.19 0.14
N ALA A 57 2.93 -8.17 0.09
CA ALA A 57 2.70 -7.26 1.22
C ALA A 57 2.04 -7.97 2.40
N SER A 58 2.38 -7.58 3.62
CA SER A 58 1.77 -8.15 4.84
C SER A 58 0.29 -7.84 4.93
N VAL A 59 -0.50 -8.80 5.39
CA VAL A 59 -1.96 -8.69 5.53
C VAL A 59 -2.37 -8.99 6.95
N SER A 60 -3.29 -8.19 7.47
CA SER A 60 -4.03 -8.49 8.69
C SER A 60 -5.54 -8.51 8.42
N LEU A 61 -6.24 -9.42 9.08
CA LEU A 61 -7.69 -9.55 9.02
C LEU A 61 -8.27 -9.24 10.40
N THR A 62 -9.14 -8.24 10.47
CA THR A 62 -9.84 -7.83 11.70
C THR A 62 -11.30 -8.24 11.62
N LEU A 63 -11.73 -9.05 12.58
CA LEU A 63 -13.11 -9.53 12.75
C LEU A 63 -13.65 -8.99 14.06
N PRO A 64 -14.86 -8.39 14.10
CA PRO A 64 -15.50 -7.95 15.34
C PRO A 64 -15.65 -9.11 16.33
N GLY A 65 -15.22 -8.91 17.58
CA GLY A 65 -15.29 -9.92 18.63
C GLY A 65 -14.21 -11.01 18.58
N ALA A 66 -13.35 -11.05 17.59
CA ALA A 66 -12.17 -11.89 17.61
C ALA A 66 -11.14 -11.29 18.59
N ARG A 67 -10.58 -12.14 19.47
CA ARG A 67 -9.48 -11.71 20.35
C ARG A 67 -8.24 -11.52 19.50
N ASP A 68 -7.52 -10.43 19.76
CA ASP A 68 -6.22 -10.14 19.14
C ASP A 68 -5.24 -11.26 19.49
N HIS A 69 -4.81 -12.05 18.52
CA HIS A 69 -3.91 -13.20 18.71
C HIS A 69 -2.46 -12.88 18.30
N GLY A 70 -2.11 -11.60 18.17
CA GLY A 70 -0.77 -11.16 17.78
C GLY A 70 -0.51 -11.24 16.26
N PRO A 71 0.50 -10.51 15.78
CA PRO A 71 0.84 -10.44 14.36
C PRO A 71 1.41 -11.79 13.86
N GLY A 72 1.06 -12.16 12.64
CA GLY A 72 1.69 -13.25 11.87
C GLY A 72 1.03 -14.63 11.98
N TYR A 73 0.11 -14.86 12.91
CA TYR A 73 -0.47 -16.20 13.09
C TYR A 73 -1.63 -16.51 12.10
N TRP A 74 -2.13 -15.52 11.38
CA TRP A 74 -3.37 -15.65 10.60
C TRP A 74 -3.27 -15.04 9.20
N GLU A 75 -2.06 -14.84 8.70
CA GLU A 75 -1.88 -14.40 7.32
C GLU A 75 -2.40 -15.47 6.35
N PRO A 76 -3.18 -15.07 5.34
CA PRO A 76 -3.59 -15.99 4.29
C PRO A 76 -2.37 -16.46 3.51
N ALA A 77 -2.30 -17.76 3.23
CA ALA A 77 -1.20 -18.35 2.45
C ALA A 77 -1.20 -17.87 1.00
N ALA A 78 -2.38 -17.57 0.46
CA ALA A 78 -2.56 -16.99 -0.87
C ALA A 78 -3.82 -16.13 -0.91
N ARG A 79 -3.83 -15.16 -1.82
CA ARG A 79 -4.97 -14.27 -2.03
C ARG A 79 -5.03 -13.76 -3.47
N THR A 80 -6.23 -13.48 -3.94
CA THR A 80 -6.45 -12.85 -5.24
C THR A 80 -7.78 -12.12 -5.26
N VAL A 81 -7.94 -11.19 -6.21
CA VAL A 81 -9.19 -10.46 -6.42
C VAL A 81 -10.01 -11.15 -7.50
N THR A 82 -11.30 -11.28 -7.27
CA THR A 82 -12.24 -11.81 -8.29
C THR A 82 -12.56 -10.72 -9.33
N PRO A 83 -13.12 -11.08 -10.49
CA PRO A 83 -13.60 -10.10 -11.47
C PRO A 83 -14.68 -9.14 -10.91
N GLU A 84 -15.40 -9.57 -9.88
CA GLU A 84 -16.44 -8.78 -9.21
C GLU A 84 -15.83 -7.76 -8.21
N GLY A 85 -14.55 -7.97 -7.82
CA GLY A 85 -13.83 -7.11 -6.88
C GLY A 85 -13.80 -7.64 -5.44
N ASP A 86 -14.28 -8.85 -5.22
CA ASP A 86 -14.14 -9.55 -3.95
C ASP A 86 -12.73 -10.11 -3.79
N VAL A 87 -12.32 -10.40 -2.56
CA VAL A 87 -11.02 -11.03 -2.31
C VAL A 87 -11.20 -12.47 -1.86
N VAL A 88 -10.61 -13.40 -2.59
CA VAL A 88 -10.51 -14.81 -2.18
C VAL A 88 -9.21 -15.02 -1.42
N LEU A 89 -9.32 -15.67 -0.27
CA LEU A 89 -8.23 -15.93 0.66
C LEU A 89 -8.11 -17.43 0.91
N LEU A 90 -6.88 -17.95 0.90
CA LEU A 90 -6.55 -19.29 1.36
C LEU A 90 -6.04 -19.19 2.79
N VAL A 91 -6.82 -19.64 3.77
CA VAL A 91 -6.50 -19.52 5.19
C VAL A 91 -6.35 -20.89 5.84
N PRO A 92 -5.56 -21.05 6.93
CA PRO A 92 -5.52 -22.29 7.67
C PRO A 92 -6.91 -22.65 8.20
N TRP A 93 -7.28 -23.92 8.10
CA TRP A 93 -8.60 -24.45 8.53
C TRP A 93 -8.92 -24.13 10.01
N ASP A 94 -7.92 -24.18 10.86
CA ASP A 94 -8.04 -23.92 12.29
C ASP A 94 -7.90 -22.43 12.67
N SER A 95 -7.81 -21.55 11.68
CA SER A 95 -7.73 -20.09 11.90
C SER A 95 -9.05 -19.51 12.44
N PRO A 96 -9.02 -18.40 13.20
CA PRO A 96 -10.22 -17.67 13.57
C PRO A 96 -11.02 -17.22 12.35
N THR A 97 -10.33 -16.84 11.27
CA THR A 97 -10.94 -16.44 10.01
C THR A 97 -11.77 -17.57 9.40
N ALA A 98 -11.19 -18.79 9.32
CA ALA A 98 -11.90 -19.97 8.84
C ALA A 98 -13.12 -20.29 9.71
N ARG A 99 -12.95 -20.27 11.04
CA ARG A 99 -14.06 -20.54 11.98
C ARG A 99 -15.18 -19.50 11.85
N ALA A 100 -14.82 -18.21 11.75
CA ALA A 100 -15.79 -17.14 11.60
C ALA A 100 -16.59 -17.29 10.30
N ALA A 101 -15.93 -17.60 9.17
CA ALA A 101 -16.57 -17.85 7.90
C ALA A 101 -17.46 -19.11 7.92
N ALA A 102 -17.00 -20.21 8.55
CA ALA A 102 -17.76 -21.46 8.65
C ALA A 102 -19.02 -21.35 9.55
N CYS A 103 -18.98 -20.52 10.57
CA CYS A 103 -20.10 -20.28 11.48
C CYS A 103 -21.07 -19.20 11.00
N ALA A 104 -20.73 -18.53 9.89
CA ALA A 104 -21.57 -17.48 9.33
C ALA A 104 -22.89 -18.07 8.84
N GLN A 105 -24.01 -17.49 9.30
CA GLN A 105 -25.30 -17.64 8.65
C GLN A 105 -25.34 -16.69 7.43
N ASP A 106 -26.46 -16.54 6.76
CA ASP A 106 -26.63 -15.88 5.46
C ASP A 106 -25.91 -14.53 5.26
N ASP A 107 -25.59 -13.83 6.36
CA ASP A 107 -24.96 -12.51 6.35
C ASP A 107 -23.56 -12.49 6.95
N GLY A 108 -22.65 -13.29 6.62
CA GLY A 108 -21.27 -13.37 7.12
C GLY A 108 -20.74 -12.21 8.00
N PRO A 109 -19.82 -12.43 8.94
CA PRO A 109 -19.34 -11.39 9.83
C PRO A 109 -18.64 -10.28 9.04
N SER A 110 -18.77 -9.05 9.49
CA SER A 110 -17.96 -7.94 8.98
C SER A 110 -16.48 -8.25 9.15
N CYS A 111 -15.71 -7.96 8.13
CA CYS A 111 -14.26 -8.17 8.12
C CYS A 111 -13.57 -6.97 7.49
N VAL A 112 -12.44 -6.60 8.06
CA VAL A 112 -11.53 -5.61 7.49
C VAL A 112 -10.21 -6.28 7.20
N MET A 113 -9.80 -6.23 5.95
CA MET A 113 -8.48 -6.62 5.48
C MET A 113 -7.62 -5.37 5.35
N GLU A 114 -6.52 -5.33 6.09
CA GLU A 114 -5.52 -4.28 5.99
C GLU A 114 -4.23 -4.85 5.40
N ILE A 115 -3.73 -4.19 4.38
CA ILE A 115 -2.49 -4.55 3.68
C ILE A 115 -1.49 -3.45 3.98
N THR A 116 -0.28 -3.86 4.40
CA THR A 116 0.83 -2.92 4.64
C THR A 116 1.98 -3.28 3.72
N ASP A 117 2.35 -2.34 2.87
CA ASP A 117 3.50 -2.45 1.99
C ASP A 117 4.74 -1.83 2.64
N VAL A 118 5.82 -2.61 2.68
CA VAL A 118 7.06 -2.25 3.36
C VAL A 118 8.22 -2.32 2.37
N ALA A 119 9.04 -1.27 2.33
CA ALA A 119 10.22 -1.24 1.47
C ALA A 119 11.12 -2.46 1.69
N PRO A 120 11.53 -3.16 0.62
CA PRO A 120 12.35 -4.37 0.70
C PRO A 120 13.83 -4.06 1.03
N VAL A 121 14.22 -2.80 1.00
CA VAL A 121 15.55 -2.30 1.34
C VAL A 121 15.52 -1.52 2.65
N ALA A 122 16.66 -1.37 3.30
CA ALA A 122 16.77 -0.63 4.55
C ALA A 122 16.67 0.88 4.29
N VAL A 123 15.56 1.49 4.69
CA VAL A 123 15.31 2.94 4.60
C VAL A 123 14.62 3.45 5.86
N ARG A 124 14.75 4.74 6.13
CA ARG A 124 13.89 5.42 7.10
C ARG A 124 12.44 5.40 6.59
N GLN A 125 11.46 5.26 7.49
CA GLN A 125 10.04 5.22 7.14
C GLN A 125 9.76 4.15 6.07
N ARG A 126 9.93 2.89 6.46
CA ARG A 126 9.84 1.74 5.56
C ARG A 126 8.44 1.47 5.00
N ILE A 127 7.37 1.94 5.66
CA ILE A 127 6.00 1.77 5.15
C ILE A 127 5.84 2.66 3.92
N ARG A 128 5.56 2.03 2.78
CA ARG A 128 5.36 2.68 1.49
C ARG A 128 3.89 2.91 1.16
N GLY A 129 3.02 2.08 1.73
CA GLY A 129 1.60 2.18 1.49
C GLY A 129 0.78 1.25 2.36
N ARG A 130 -0.52 1.55 2.39
CA ARG A 130 -1.55 0.73 3.02
C ARG A 130 -2.77 0.68 2.12
N ALA A 131 -3.41 -0.49 2.07
CA ALA A 131 -4.75 -0.62 1.52
C ALA A 131 -5.67 -1.21 2.58
N ARG A 132 -6.93 -0.78 2.56
CA ARG A 132 -7.97 -1.27 3.45
C ARG A 132 -9.17 -1.68 2.61
N LEU A 133 -9.55 -2.93 2.75
CA LEU A 133 -10.75 -3.49 2.13
C LEU A 133 -11.68 -3.95 3.25
N ALA A 134 -12.90 -3.45 3.26
CA ALA A 134 -13.91 -3.80 4.25
C ALA A 134 -15.12 -4.43 3.57
N GLY A 135 -15.74 -5.40 4.25
CA GLY A 135 -16.89 -6.10 3.71
C GLY A 135 -17.31 -7.25 4.61
N ARG A 136 -17.91 -8.28 4.04
CA ARG A 136 -18.38 -9.48 4.74
C ARG A 136 -17.56 -10.70 4.38
N LEU A 137 -17.26 -11.52 5.37
CA LEU A 137 -16.48 -12.74 5.20
C LEU A 137 -17.40 -13.95 5.10
N THR A 138 -17.29 -14.70 4.01
CA THR A 138 -18.10 -15.88 3.75
C THR A 138 -17.22 -17.10 3.43
N ALA A 139 -17.68 -18.29 3.75
CA ALA A 139 -17.07 -19.52 3.26
C ALA A 139 -17.36 -19.70 1.77
N VAL A 140 -16.36 -20.09 1.00
CA VAL A 140 -16.57 -20.41 -0.41
C VAL A 140 -17.38 -21.71 -0.51
N ARG A 141 -18.46 -21.67 -1.28
CA ARG A 141 -19.34 -22.83 -1.52
C ARG A 141 -18.65 -23.86 -2.43
N ASP A 142 -19.07 -25.11 -2.32
CA ASP A 142 -18.46 -26.21 -3.09
C ASP A 142 -18.60 -26.03 -4.60
N ASP A 143 -19.70 -25.46 -5.08
CA ASP A 143 -19.95 -25.19 -6.50
C ASP A 143 -19.05 -24.07 -7.07
N GLU A 144 -18.59 -23.13 -6.26
CA GLU A 144 -17.69 -22.04 -6.64
C GLU A 144 -16.22 -22.41 -6.44
N ARG A 145 -15.93 -23.41 -5.62
CA ARG A 145 -14.59 -23.77 -5.16
C ARG A 145 -13.59 -23.93 -6.30
N ALA A 146 -13.93 -24.71 -7.31
CA ALA A 146 -13.05 -24.98 -8.45
C ALA A 146 -12.72 -23.72 -9.27
N ARG A 147 -13.63 -22.72 -9.30
CA ARG A 147 -13.40 -21.43 -9.92
C ARG A 147 -12.33 -20.64 -9.17
N TYR A 148 -12.46 -20.54 -7.86
CA TYR A 148 -11.53 -19.75 -7.04
C TYR A 148 -10.18 -20.42 -6.85
N GLU A 149 -10.13 -21.75 -6.82
CA GLU A 149 -8.86 -22.49 -6.83
C GLU A 149 -8.05 -22.19 -8.11
N ARG A 150 -8.70 -22.11 -9.26
CA ARG A 150 -8.02 -21.72 -10.51
C ARG A 150 -7.51 -20.29 -10.47
N LEU A 151 -8.30 -19.33 -10.01
CA LEU A 151 -7.88 -17.93 -9.88
C LEU A 151 -6.65 -17.80 -8.97
N LEU A 152 -6.62 -18.50 -7.84
CA LEU A 152 -5.47 -18.52 -6.95
C LEU A 152 -4.26 -19.19 -7.60
N ALA A 153 -4.43 -20.31 -8.30
CA ALA A 153 -3.33 -21.02 -8.94
C ALA A 153 -2.69 -20.22 -10.08
N GLU A 154 -3.47 -19.44 -10.81
CA GLU A 154 -2.95 -18.51 -11.85
C GLU A 154 -2.02 -17.44 -11.25
N ARG A 155 -2.35 -16.96 -10.08
CA ARG A 155 -1.57 -15.91 -9.39
C ARG A 155 -0.47 -16.46 -8.49
N HIS A 156 -0.68 -17.64 -7.90
CA HIS A 156 0.23 -18.29 -6.96
C HIS A 156 0.50 -19.75 -7.36
N PRO A 157 1.28 -20.00 -8.42
CA PRO A 157 1.48 -21.36 -8.99
C PRO A 157 2.10 -22.36 -8.01
N GLY A 158 2.69 -21.90 -6.88
CA GLY A 158 3.23 -22.75 -5.83
C GLY A 158 2.26 -23.06 -4.67
N HIS A 159 1.08 -22.44 -4.65
CA HIS A 159 0.09 -22.59 -3.57
C HIS A 159 -1.16 -23.26 -4.11
N SER A 160 -1.10 -24.57 -4.33
CA SER A 160 -2.31 -25.34 -4.67
C SER A 160 -2.99 -25.83 -3.38
N PRO A 161 -4.30 -25.59 -3.20
CA PRO A 161 -5.07 -26.18 -2.09
C PRO A 161 -5.10 -27.71 -2.11
N ALA A 162 -4.66 -28.34 -3.19
CA ALA A 162 -4.59 -29.79 -3.35
C ALA A 162 -3.53 -30.50 -2.50
N TYR A 163 -2.69 -29.77 -1.76
CA TYR A 163 -1.75 -30.35 -0.80
C TYR A 163 -2.41 -30.62 0.57
N ALA A 164 -3.60 -31.15 0.58
CA ALA A 164 -4.17 -31.80 1.75
C ALA A 164 -3.69 -33.25 1.79
N GLU A 165 -2.57 -33.51 2.47
CA GLU A 165 -2.29 -34.87 2.92
C GLU A 165 -3.37 -35.29 3.93
N ALA A 166 -4.04 -36.40 3.61
CA ALA A 166 -4.85 -37.26 4.47
C ALA A 166 -5.84 -36.58 5.45
N ASP A 167 -7.11 -36.84 5.28
CA ASP A 167 -8.22 -36.79 6.23
C ASP A 167 -8.72 -35.44 6.78
N ARG A 168 -7.98 -34.33 6.65
CA ARG A 168 -8.50 -32.97 6.94
C ARG A 168 -7.94 -31.95 5.95
N PRO A 169 -8.75 -31.06 5.37
CA PRO A 169 -8.22 -29.98 4.58
C PRO A 169 -7.38 -29.07 5.50
N ALA A 170 -6.06 -28.97 5.24
CA ALA A 170 -5.19 -28.05 5.96
C ALA A 170 -5.60 -26.59 5.72
N TRP A 171 -6.36 -26.32 4.66
CA TRP A 171 -6.70 -24.99 4.17
C TRP A 171 -8.17 -24.86 3.87
N MET A 172 -8.70 -23.65 4.07
CA MET A 172 -10.06 -23.24 3.72
C MET A 172 -10.02 -22.03 2.80
N LEU A 173 -10.88 -22.05 1.78
CA LEU A 173 -11.16 -20.89 0.94
C LEU A 173 -12.25 -20.07 1.60
N VAL A 174 -11.95 -18.78 1.79
CA VAL A 174 -12.92 -17.80 2.26
C VAL A 174 -12.97 -16.64 1.28
N ARG A 175 -14.12 -15.97 1.18
CA ARG A 175 -14.33 -14.80 0.33
C ARG A 175 -14.65 -13.60 1.22
N LEU A 176 -13.95 -12.51 1.00
CA LEU A 176 -14.30 -11.19 1.50
C LEU A 176 -15.14 -10.51 0.40
N GLU A 177 -16.44 -10.45 0.59
CA GLU A 177 -17.37 -9.68 -0.23
C GLU A 177 -17.15 -8.20 0.07
N THR A 178 -16.46 -7.51 -0.83
CA THR A 178 -15.90 -6.19 -0.57
C THR A 178 -16.92 -5.09 -0.83
N ASP A 179 -17.16 -4.26 0.17
CA ASP A 179 -18.06 -3.10 0.08
C ASP A 179 -17.28 -1.78 -0.07
N GLU A 180 -16.15 -1.65 0.64
CA GLU A 180 -15.33 -0.44 0.66
C GLU A 180 -13.87 -0.74 0.40
N VAL A 181 -13.24 0.10 -0.43
CA VAL A 181 -11.82 0.01 -0.76
C VAL A 181 -11.17 1.38 -0.66
N SER A 182 -10.05 1.44 0.07
CA SER A 182 -9.21 2.63 0.14
C SER A 182 -7.73 2.27 0.09
N VAL A 183 -6.93 3.18 -0.39
CA VAL A 183 -5.46 3.08 -0.47
C VAL A 183 -4.85 4.40 -0.06
N ASP A 184 -3.72 4.32 0.64
CA ASP A 184 -2.87 5.47 0.96
C ASP A 184 -1.41 5.01 0.83
N ASP A 185 -0.73 5.51 -0.20
CA ASP A 185 0.60 5.05 -0.58
C ASP A 185 1.46 6.19 -1.14
N LEU A 186 2.58 5.85 -1.76
CA LEU A 186 3.50 6.80 -2.38
C LEU A 186 2.85 7.69 -3.47
N TRP A 187 1.65 7.35 -3.93
CA TRP A 187 0.86 8.10 -4.89
C TRP A 187 -0.23 8.98 -4.23
N GLY A 188 -0.38 8.83 -2.91
CA GLY A 188 -1.37 9.54 -2.10
C GLY A 188 -2.59 8.70 -1.77
N ALA A 189 -3.51 9.31 -1.02
CA ALA A 189 -4.74 8.67 -0.59
C ALA A 189 -5.79 8.64 -1.71
N GLY A 190 -6.56 7.55 -1.78
CA GLY A 190 -7.65 7.39 -2.74
C GLY A 190 -8.63 6.30 -2.35
N ARG A 191 -9.74 6.22 -3.10
CA ARG A 191 -10.77 5.18 -2.97
C ARG A 191 -11.07 4.60 -4.34
N ALA A 192 -11.42 3.32 -4.37
CA ALA A 192 -11.84 2.64 -5.59
C ALA A 192 -13.16 1.90 -5.35
N ALA A 193 -13.96 1.76 -6.38
CA ALA A 193 -15.10 0.85 -6.34
C ALA A 193 -14.59 -0.60 -6.43
N PRO A 194 -15.18 -1.57 -5.69
CA PRO A 194 -14.76 -2.98 -5.76
C PRO A 194 -14.72 -3.52 -7.21
N ALA A 195 -15.75 -3.26 -8.00
CA ALA A 195 -15.79 -3.67 -9.40
C ALA A 195 -14.65 -3.08 -10.25
N ALA A 196 -14.19 -1.86 -9.95
CA ALA A 196 -13.04 -1.28 -10.63
C ALA A 196 -11.74 -2.02 -10.25
N VAL A 197 -11.61 -2.45 -8.98
CA VAL A 197 -10.47 -3.28 -8.54
C VAL A 197 -10.50 -4.65 -9.21
N GLY A 198 -11.69 -5.24 -9.37
CA GLY A 198 -11.90 -6.50 -10.10
C GLY A 198 -11.49 -6.43 -11.57
N ALA A 199 -11.76 -5.28 -12.22
CA ALA A 199 -11.43 -5.04 -13.62
C ALA A 199 -9.98 -4.56 -13.85
N ALA A 200 -9.29 -4.11 -12.80
CA ALA A 200 -7.93 -3.60 -12.90
C ALA A 200 -6.92 -4.76 -13.05
N GLU A 201 -5.78 -4.46 -13.68
CA GLU A 201 -4.62 -5.36 -13.70
C GLU A 201 -3.57 -4.89 -12.69
N PRO A 202 -2.89 -5.81 -12.00
CA PRO A 202 -1.79 -5.48 -11.13
C PRO A 202 -0.59 -4.95 -11.94
N ASP A 203 0.26 -4.17 -11.31
CA ASP A 203 1.49 -3.71 -11.96
C ASP A 203 2.36 -4.91 -12.39
N PRO A 204 2.78 -4.98 -13.66
CA PRO A 204 3.53 -6.12 -14.19
C PRO A 204 4.92 -6.28 -13.57
N VAL A 205 5.47 -5.24 -12.92
CA VAL A 205 6.78 -5.26 -12.26
C VAL A 205 6.67 -5.73 -10.82
N ALA A 206 5.50 -5.57 -10.17
CA ALA A 206 5.30 -5.76 -8.74
C ALA A 206 5.79 -7.11 -8.20
N ARG A 207 5.59 -8.19 -8.95
CA ARG A 207 6.02 -9.54 -8.54
C ARG A 207 7.53 -9.65 -8.32
N HIS A 208 8.32 -8.88 -9.06
CA HIS A 208 9.77 -8.90 -9.04
C HIS A 208 10.37 -7.66 -8.37
N GLU A 209 9.55 -6.71 -7.96
CA GLU A 209 9.97 -5.42 -7.44
C GLU A 209 10.96 -5.55 -6.28
N ALA A 210 10.66 -6.42 -5.32
CA ALA A 210 11.51 -6.59 -4.14
C ALA A 210 12.93 -7.05 -4.49
N GLU A 211 13.06 -8.05 -5.35
CA GLU A 211 14.36 -8.56 -5.82
C GLU A 211 15.10 -7.51 -6.65
N LEU A 212 14.39 -6.80 -7.50
CA LEU A 212 14.95 -5.74 -8.35
C LEU A 212 15.48 -4.58 -7.51
N LEU A 213 14.72 -4.11 -6.51
CA LEU A 213 15.15 -3.04 -5.62
C LEU A 213 16.37 -3.45 -4.77
N GLN A 214 16.39 -4.67 -4.26
CA GLN A 214 17.55 -5.20 -3.53
C GLN A 214 18.78 -5.31 -4.45
N HIS A 215 18.60 -5.76 -5.69
CA HIS A 215 19.67 -5.82 -6.68
C HIS A 215 20.19 -4.41 -7.03
N LEU A 216 19.32 -3.47 -7.30
CA LEU A 216 19.69 -2.07 -7.56
C LEU A 216 20.48 -1.47 -6.38
N HIS A 217 20.02 -1.71 -5.17
CA HIS A 217 20.68 -1.21 -3.97
C HIS A 217 22.09 -1.80 -3.77
N THR A 218 22.27 -3.11 -4.05
CA THR A 218 23.52 -3.81 -3.75
C THR A 218 24.53 -3.75 -4.90
N ALA A 219 24.08 -3.82 -6.16
CA ALA A 219 24.93 -3.95 -7.33
C ALA A 219 25.08 -2.66 -8.16
N HIS A 220 24.12 -1.73 -8.04
CA HIS A 220 24.05 -0.52 -8.86
C HIS A 220 24.02 0.78 -8.05
N GLY A 221 24.54 0.77 -6.81
CA GLY A 221 24.48 1.90 -5.89
C GLY A 221 25.09 3.19 -6.46
N ASP A 222 26.16 3.12 -7.22
CA ASP A 222 26.80 4.28 -7.85
C ASP A 222 25.91 4.86 -8.97
N GLN A 223 25.29 4.02 -9.79
CA GLN A 223 24.35 4.46 -10.82
C GLN A 223 23.09 5.08 -10.23
N VAL A 224 22.56 4.49 -9.16
CA VAL A 224 21.43 5.04 -8.40
C VAL A 224 21.79 6.41 -7.80
N ARG A 225 23.01 6.58 -7.31
CA ARG A 225 23.50 7.87 -6.80
C ARG A 225 23.64 8.89 -7.92
N GLY A 226 24.19 8.51 -9.07
CA GLY A 226 24.29 9.37 -10.24
C GLY A 226 22.95 9.93 -10.71
N LEU A 227 21.84 9.20 -10.53
CA LEU A 227 20.50 9.74 -10.80
C LEU A 227 20.15 10.91 -9.87
N ALA A 228 20.59 10.87 -8.61
CA ALA A 228 20.35 11.98 -7.68
C ALA A 228 21.15 13.23 -8.06
N ASP A 229 22.30 13.10 -8.69
CA ASP A 229 23.13 14.23 -9.15
C ASP A 229 22.42 15.03 -10.25
N LEU A 230 21.61 14.35 -11.10
CA LEU A 230 20.77 15.01 -12.11
C LEU A 230 19.74 15.97 -11.51
N LEU A 231 19.41 15.84 -10.23
CA LEU A 231 18.48 16.77 -9.55
C LEU A 231 19.10 18.15 -9.42
N GLY A 232 20.44 18.24 -9.21
CA GLY A 232 21.17 19.50 -9.15
C GLY A 232 21.05 20.30 -10.43
N GLU A 233 21.13 19.63 -11.58
CA GLU A 233 21.11 20.25 -12.90
C GLU A 233 19.66 20.57 -13.37
N ARG A 234 18.72 19.67 -13.11
CA ARG A 234 17.28 19.80 -13.49
C ARG A 234 16.43 20.53 -12.46
N GLY A 235 16.91 20.70 -11.24
CA GLY A 235 16.22 21.42 -10.18
C GLY A 235 15.90 22.87 -10.52
N ALA A 236 16.57 23.45 -11.54
CA ALA A 236 16.24 24.76 -12.07
C ALA A 236 14.84 24.82 -12.72
N ALA A 237 14.32 23.68 -13.23
CA ALA A 237 13.01 23.57 -13.87
C ALA A 237 11.91 23.04 -12.93
N ALA A 238 12.26 22.58 -11.73
CA ALA A 238 11.34 22.07 -10.73
C ALA A 238 10.82 23.20 -9.82
N GLY A 239 9.64 23.02 -9.23
CA GLY A 239 9.00 24.01 -8.37
C GLY A 239 9.87 24.44 -7.16
N PRO A 240 9.50 25.53 -6.44
CA PRO A 240 10.32 26.14 -5.41
C PRO A 240 10.73 25.20 -4.26
N ALA A 241 9.85 24.27 -3.88
CA ALA A 241 10.15 23.27 -2.85
C ALA A 241 11.30 22.31 -3.24
N VAL A 242 11.40 21.93 -4.53
CA VAL A 242 12.47 21.08 -5.04
C VAL A 242 13.79 21.85 -5.16
N ARG A 243 13.72 23.17 -5.48
CA ARG A 243 14.93 24.03 -5.53
C ARG A 243 15.63 24.20 -4.18
N GLU A 244 14.86 24.22 -3.11
CA GLU A 244 15.40 24.34 -1.76
C GLU A 244 16.10 23.04 -1.33
N VAL A 245 15.53 21.91 -1.70
CA VAL A 245 16.06 20.56 -1.43
C VAL A 245 17.36 20.29 -2.20
N VAL A 246 17.46 20.73 -3.43
CA VAL A 246 18.62 20.50 -4.33
C VAL A 246 19.90 21.23 -3.88
N ARG A 247 19.81 22.20 -2.96
CA ARG A 247 20.98 22.89 -2.38
C ARG A 247 21.64 22.10 -1.25
N GLU A 248 20.97 21.08 -0.71
CA GLU A 248 21.55 20.24 0.33
C GLU A 248 22.36 19.08 -0.28
N VAL A 249 23.51 18.84 0.28
CA VAL A 249 24.34 17.69 -0.12
C VAL A 249 23.61 16.39 0.25
N VAL A 250 23.30 15.58 -0.75
CA VAL A 250 22.67 14.28 -0.53
C VAL A 250 23.72 13.27 -0.05
N ARG A 251 23.51 12.70 1.13
CA ARG A 251 24.43 11.71 1.74
C ARG A 251 24.10 10.28 1.30
N GLU A 252 22.83 9.98 1.22
CA GLU A 252 22.36 8.62 0.96
C GLU A 252 21.23 8.65 -0.07
N VAL A 253 21.28 7.72 -1.01
CA VAL A 253 20.27 7.50 -2.04
C VAL A 253 19.92 6.03 -2.06
N VAL A 254 18.63 5.70 -1.88
CA VAL A 254 18.15 4.33 -1.79
C VAL A 254 16.99 4.13 -2.76
N PRO A 255 16.98 3.05 -3.57
CA PRO A 255 15.82 2.74 -4.41
C PRO A 255 14.65 2.32 -3.53
N LEU A 256 13.55 3.10 -3.58
CA LEU A 256 12.40 2.95 -2.69
C LEU A 256 11.26 2.14 -3.30
N ALA A 257 10.93 2.42 -4.56
CA ALA A 257 9.84 1.76 -5.28
C ALA A 257 10.12 1.73 -6.78
N LEU A 258 9.64 0.68 -7.44
CA LEU A 258 9.77 0.46 -8.88
C LEU A 258 8.44 -0.07 -9.41
N ASP A 259 7.87 0.65 -10.36
CA ASP A 259 6.65 0.28 -11.05
C ASP A 259 6.79 0.42 -12.56
N ARG A 260 5.74 0.10 -13.30
CA ARG A 260 5.74 0.18 -14.78
C ARG A 260 6.02 1.58 -15.32
N PHE A 261 5.87 2.62 -14.53
CA PHE A 261 6.05 4.02 -14.96
C PHE A 261 7.42 4.60 -14.61
N GLY A 262 8.17 4.00 -13.66
CA GLY A 262 9.48 4.55 -13.26
C GLY A 262 10.03 4.04 -11.95
N LEU A 263 11.16 4.64 -11.57
CA LEU A 263 11.90 4.38 -10.34
C LEU A 263 11.72 5.54 -9.35
N ARG A 264 11.43 5.23 -8.10
CA ARG A 264 11.40 6.19 -7.00
C ARG A 264 12.59 5.95 -6.09
N LEU A 265 13.29 7.02 -5.77
CA LEU A 265 14.43 7.02 -4.85
C LEU A 265 14.08 7.79 -3.59
N ARG A 266 14.56 7.33 -2.46
CA ARG A 266 14.60 8.09 -1.22
C ARG A 266 15.99 8.66 -1.00
N CYS A 267 16.05 9.97 -0.85
CA CYS A 267 17.28 10.70 -0.61
C CYS A 267 17.33 11.18 0.84
N THR A 268 18.50 11.09 1.46
CA THR A 268 18.76 11.66 2.80
C THR A 268 19.81 12.73 2.66
N ALA A 269 19.49 13.96 3.03
CA ALA A 269 20.41 15.09 3.04
C ALA A 269 21.34 15.08 4.27
N GLU A 270 22.44 15.85 4.25
CA GLU A 270 23.40 15.97 5.38
C GLU A 270 22.71 16.40 6.68
N GLY A 271 21.69 17.26 6.60
CA GLY A 271 20.86 17.67 7.74
C GLY A 271 19.93 16.59 8.28
N GLY A 272 19.93 15.37 7.70
CA GLY A 272 19.08 14.26 8.10
C GLY A 272 17.65 14.34 7.57
N ARG A 273 17.31 15.35 6.79
CA ARG A 273 16.03 15.46 6.08
C ARG A 273 15.94 14.41 4.99
N THR A 274 14.79 13.73 4.90
CA THR A 274 14.50 12.74 3.85
C THR A 274 13.47 13.30 2.88
N PHE A 275 13.63 12.96 1.59
CA PHE A 275 12.68 13.28 0.55
C PHE A 275 12.71 12.20 -0.54
N ASP A 276 11.59 12.06 -1.26
CA ASP A 276 11.47 11.10 -2.35
C ASP A 276 11.53 11.80 -3.69
N VAL A 277 12.20 11.16 -4.64
CA VAL A 277 12.32 11.63 -6.02
C VAL A 277 11.90 10.51 -6.95
N ARG A 278 11.17 10.87 -8.01
CA ARG A 278 10.75 9.92 -9.04
C ARG A 278 11.39 10.24 -10.37
N PHE A 279 11.86 9.18 -11.02
CA PHE A 279 12.36 9.18 -12.38
C PHE A 279 11.41 8.35 -13.25
N ASP A 280 10.66 9.02 -14.13
CA ASP A 280 9.72 8.35 -15.00
C ASP A 280 10.41 7.71 -16.20
N PHE A 281 9.95 6.54 -16.59
CA PHE A 281 10.35 5.93 -17.85
C PHE A 281 9.73 6.69 -19.03
N PRO A 282 10.40 6.75 -20.21
CA PRO A 282 9.83 7.37 -21.41
C PRO A 282 8.47 6.77 -21.78
N GLU A 283 8.36 5.44 -21.70
CA GLU A 283 7.13 4.68 -21.91
C GLU A 283 6.89 3.69 -20.75
N PRO A 284 5.64 3.38 -20.43
CA PRO A 284 5.33 2.35 -19.43
C PRO A 284 5.89 0.99 -19.88
N VAL A 285 6.45 0.25 -18.93
CA VAL A 285 6.97 -1.09 -19.19
C VAL A 285 5.92 -2.16 -18.90
N ASN A 286 5.88 -3.22 -19.73
CA ASN A 286 4.92 -4.32 -19.60
C ASN A 286 5.54 -5.57 -18.95
N GLY A 287 6.78 -5.48 -18.48
CA GLY A 287 7.46 -6.58 -17.80
C GLY A 287 8.96 -6.38 -17.67
N THR A 288 9.62 -7.38 -17.09
CA THR A 288 11.05 -7.32 -16.75
C THR A 288 11.99 -7.18 -17.95
N GLY A 289 11.58 -7.63 -19.15
CA GLY A 289 12.36 -7.47 -20.38
C GLY A 289 12.48 -6.01 -20.82
N GLU A 290 11.36 -5.30 -20.87
CA GLU A 290 11.30 -3.88 -21.20
C GLU A 290 11.91 -3.02 -20.09
N LEU A 291 11.71 -3.44 -18.83
CA LEU A 291 12.28 -2.77 -17.67
C LEU A 291 13.82 -2.66 -17.76
N ARG A 292 14.49 -3.71 -18.19
CA ARG A 292 15.95 -3.67 -18.34
C ARG A 292 16.39 -2.56 -19.28
N TYR A 293 15.69 -2.41 -20.40
CA TYR A 293 15.99 -1.35 -21.37
C TYR A 293 15.69 0.04 -20.81
N ALA A 294 14.55 0.20 -20.15
CA ALA A 294 14.15 1.47 -19.52
C ALA A 294 15.15 1.90 -18.44
N MET A 295 15.60 0.98 -17.60
CA MET A 295 16.63 1.23 -16.59
C MET A 295 17.98 1.59 -17.20
N HIS A 296 18.39 0.90 -18.27
CA HIS A 296 19.63 1.25 -18.98
C HIS A 296 19.58 2.67 -19.56
N THR A 297 18.45 3.04 -20.17
CA THR A 297 18.24 4.39 -20.71
C THR A 297 18.29 5.44 -19.60
N LEU A 298 17.67 5.16 -18.44
CA LEU A 298 17.67 6.03 -17.29
C LEU A 298 19.09 6.26 -16.76
N PHE A 299 19.89 5.22 -16.59
CA PHE A 299 21.26 5.32 -16.12
C PHE A 299 22.21 5.97 -17.14
N ALA A 300 22.02 5.72 -18.43
CA ALA A 300 22.78 6.38 -19.48
C ALA A 300 22.57 7.90 -19.47
N ALA A 301 21.35 8.37 -19.21
CA ALA A 301 21.05 9.78 -19.08
C ALA A 301 21.69 10.44 -17.84
N ALA A 302 22.10 9.66 -16.86
CA ALA A 302 22.80 10.15 -15.66
C ALA A 302 24.34 10.15 -15.84
N ALA A 303 24.87 9.44 -16.83
CA ALA A 303 26.32 9.33 -17.07
C ALA A 303 26.86 10.35 -18.08
N GLY A 304 25.99 11.08 -18.79
CA GLY A 304 26.30 12.08 -19.81
C GLY A 304 26.09 13.48 -19.37
#